data_0b96638081ee48dd818a92fa054e02a2
#
_entry.id   0b96638081ee48dd818a92fa054e02a2
#
_cell.length_a   1.000
_cell.length_b   1.000
_cell.length_c   1.000
_cell.angle_alpha   90.00
_cell.angle_beta   90.00
_cell.angle_gamma   90.00
#
_symmetry.space_group_name_H-M   'P 1'
#
loop_
_entity.id
_entity.type
_entity.pdbx_description
1 polymer ?
#
loop_
_entity_poly.entity_id
_entity_poly.type
_entity_poly.pdbx_seq_one_letter_code
_entity_poly.pdbx_strand_id
1 'polypeptide(L)'
;MSPEKTAFLFSGQGSQYAGMGVSLVEAYPELKKIFDEASEILGFDLYDKCANAPAEELAQTAISQPAIMAVSLCAAEALRINGITATAAAGHSLGEYAAMVYTGMVSRTDGFKLIKARSLAMQKAAENSSGAMFAIIGSTPADIEKVCAETEGYVVPVNYNSSVQTVIAGEEAAAQAAAD
;
A
#
# COMPACT_ATOMS: atom_id res chain seq x y z
N MET A 1 -21.76 -8.52 -27.87
CA MET A 1 -20.87 -7.58 -27.17
C MET A 1 -19.93 -8.43 -26.36
N SER A 2 -18.60 -8.28 -26.51
CA SER A 2 -17.66 -8.94 -25.62
C SER A 2 -17.90 -8.39 -24.19
N PRO A 3 -17.87 -9.24 -23.15
CA PRO A 3 -18.04 -8.73 -21.80
C PRO A 3 -16.99 -7.65 -21.53
N GLU A 4 -17.40 -6.54 -20.93
CA GLU A 4 -16.48 -5.48 -20.53
C GLU A 4 -15.41 -6.09 -19.62
N LYS A 5 -14.16 -5.90 -19.99
CA LYS A 5 -13.02 -6.38 -19.20
C LYS A 5 -12.76 -5.36 -18.12
N THR A 6 -12.98 -5.73 -16.87
CA THR A 6 -12.69 -4.91 -15.69
C THR A 6 -11.39 -5.40 -15.04
N ALA A 7 -10.53 -4.48 -14.61
CA ALA A 7 -9.38 -4.76 -13.78
C ALA A 7 -9.50 -4.01 -12.44
N PHE A 8 -9.17 -4.67 -11.34
CA PHE A 8 -9.06 -4.02 -10.04
C PHE A 8 -7.61 -3.65 -9.76
N LEU A 9 -7.40 -2.39 -9.39
CA LEU A 9 -6.09 -1.86 -9.00
C LEU A 9 -6.10 -1.56 -7.51
N PHE A 10 -5.20 -2.19 -6.77
CA PHE A 10 -5.08 -2.05 -5.33
C PHE A 10 -3.98 -1.06 -4.96
N SER A 11 -4.31 -0.08 -4.15
CA SER A 11 -3.42 1.02 -3.79
C SER A 11 -2.28 0.57 -2.86
N GLY A 12 -1.21 1.35 -2.88
CA GLY A 12 -0.04 1.20 -2.01
C GLY A 12 -0.07 2.12 -0.79
N GLN A 13 1.01 2.08 -0.02
CA GLN A 13 1.24 2.96 1.13
C GLN A 13 1.21 4.43 0.69
N GLY A 14 0.64 5.31 1.54
CA GLY A 14 0.37 6.71 1.22
C GLY A 14 -1.09 6.99 0.86
N SER A 15 -1.91 5.95 0.65
CA SER A 15 -3.35 6.09 0.38
C SER A 15 -4.23 6.05 1.65
N GLN A 16 -3.64 5.85 2.84
CA GLN A 16 -4.38 5.83 4.11
C GLN A 16 -4.87 7.22 4.51
N TYR A 17 -6.03 7.26 5.14
CA TYR A 17 -6.61 8.46 5.75
C TYR A 17 -7.49 8.07 6.94
N ALA A 18 -7.63 8.97 7.92
CA ALA A 18 -8.46 8.73 9.09
C ALA A 18 -9.94 8.52 8.70
N GLY A 19 -10.57 7.50 9.26
CA GLY A 19 -11.94 7.10 8.93
C GLY A 19 -12.07 6.19 7.71
N MET A 20 -10.96 5.80 7.07
CA MET A 20 -11.02 4.89 5.91
C MET A 20 -11.67 3.56 6.29
N GLY A 21 -12.56 3.05 5.41
CA GLY A 21 -13.28 1.80 5.60
C GLY A 21 -14.54 1.90 6.46
N VAL A 22 -14.73 2.98 7.26
CA VAL A 22 -15.88 3.16 8.14
C VAL A 22 -17.17 3.16 7.33
N SER A 23 -17.28 4.00 6.31
CA SER A 23 -18.47 4.11 5.46
C SER A 23 -18.79 2.81 4.71
N LEU A 24 -17.77 2.00 4.37
CA LEU A 24 -17.98 0.67 3.78
C LEU A 24 -18.61 -0.31 4.78
N VAL A 25 -18.15 -0.30 6.03
CA VAL A 25 -18.70 -1.17 7.08
C VAL A 25 -20.10 -0.70 7.51
N GLU A 26 -20.36 0.61 7.52
CA GLU A 26 -21.71 1.14 7.77
C GLU A 26 -22.71 0.71 6.68
N ALA A 27 -22.29 0.78 5.41
CA ALA A 27 -23.12 0.38 4.27
C ALA A 27 -23.28 -1.16 4.15
N TYR A 28 -22.25 -1.91 4.52
CA TYR A 28 -22.18 -3.38 4.43
C TYR A 28 -21.60 -3.96 5.74
N PRO A 29 -22.43 -4.12 6.80
CA PRO A 29 -21.95 -4.55 8.13
C PRO A 29 -21.20 -5.89 8.14
N GLU A 30 -21.51 -6.77 7.20
CA GLU A 30 -20.82 -8.05 7.03
C GLU A 30 -19.33 -7.92 6.65
N LEU A 31 -18.89 -6.75 6.16
CA LEU A 31 -17.48 -6.50 5.87
C LEU A 31 -16.63 -6.33 7.12
N LYS A 32 -17.24 -6.03 8.27
CA LYS A 32 -16.55 -5.93 9.56
C LYS A 32 -15.72 -7.18 9.86
N LYS A 33 -16.20 -8.36 9.45
CA LYS A 33 -15.49 -9.65 9.62
C LYS A 33 -14.07 -9.66 8.99
N ILE A 34 -13.82 -8.83 7.96
CA ILE A 34 -12.48 -8.73 7.34
C ILE A 34 -11.52 -8.03 8.30
N PHE A 35 -11.99 -6.98 8.97
CA PHE A 35 -11.23 -6.28 10.00
C PHE A 35 -11.05 -7.14 11.26
N ASP A 36 -12.07 -7.91 11.65
CA ASP A 36 -12.00 -8.76 12.83
C ASP A 36 -10.95 -9.86 12.64
N GLU A 37 -10.95 -10.54 11.49
CA GLU A 37 -9.92 -11.51 11.13
C GLU A 37 -8.51 -10.90 11.10
N ALA A 38 -8.39 -9.71 10.53
CA ALA A 38 -7.11 -8.99 10.53
C ALA A 38 -6.65 -8.66 11.95
N SER A 39 -7.56 -8.20 12.81
CA SER A 39 -7.29 -7.81 14.20
C SER A 39 -6.79 -8.99 15.04
N GLU A 40 -7.40 -10.17 14.88
CA GLU A 40 -6.94 -11.41 15.54
C GLU A 40 -5.49 -11.76 15.15
N ILE A 41 -5.15 -11.63 13.88
CA ILE A 41 -3.80 -11.93 13.36
C ILE A 41 -2.80 -10.88 13.82
N LEU A 42 -3.18 -9.61 13.79
CA LEU A 42 -2.31 -8.48 14.12
C LEU A 42 -2.07 -8.36 15.63
N GLY A 43 -3.07 -8.65 16.45
CA GLY A 43 -3.05 -8.52 17.90
C GLY A 43 -3.50 -7.14 18.40
N PHE A 44 -4.16 -6.35 17.55
CA PHE A 44 -4.81 -5.07 17.91
C PHE A 44 -6.05 -4.84 17.04
N ASP A 45 -6.97 -3.99 17.48
CA ASP A 45 -8.19 -3.65 16.74
C ASP A 45 -7.86 -2.76 15.53
N LEU A 46 -7.81 -3.37 14.34
CA LEU A 46 -7.49 -2.67 13.09
C LEU A 46 -8.61 -1.72 12.66
N TYR A 47 -9.87 -2.08 12.93
CA TYR A 47 -11.00 -1.22 12.59
C TYR A 47 -10.99 0.06 13.43
N ASP A 48 -10.74 -0.06 14.73
CA ASP A 48 -10.58 1.09 15.61
C ASP A 48 -9.42 1.98 15.18
N LYS A 49 -8.28 1.41 14.77
CA LYS A 49 -7.16 2.18 14.20
C LYS A 49 -7.56 2.94 12.94
N CYS A 50 -8.31 2.34 12.03
CA CYS A 50 -8.80 3.02 10.83
C CYS A 50 -9.78 4.16 11.17
N ALA A 51 -10.68 3.92 12.13
CA ALA A 51 -11.75 4.85 12.48
C ALA A 51 -11.26 6.04 13.33
N ASN A 52 -10.38 5.80 14.30
CA ASN A 52 -10.13 6.73 15.41
C ASN A 52 -8.66 7.13 15.59
N ALA A 53 -7.69 6.41 14.99
CA ALA A 53 -6.28 6.73 15.19
C ALA A 53 -5.91 8.09 14.58
N PRO A 54 -5.02 8.86 15.23
CA PRO A 54 -4.42 10.03 14.63
C PRO A 54 -3.68 9.68 13.33
N ALA A 55 -3.58 10.64 12.41
CA ALA A 55 -2.92 10.43 11.12
C ALA A 55 -1.48 9.92 11.24
N GLU A 56 -0.74 10.41 12.23
CA GLU A 56 0.63 9.98 12.51
C GLU A 56 0.72 8.51 12.93
N GLU A 57 -0.21 8.04 13.74
CA GLU A 57 -0.28 6.64 14.15
C GLU A 57 -0.68 5.76 12.97
N LEU A 58 -1.69 6.18 12.19
CA LEU A 58 -2.14 5.46 11.01
C LEU A 58 -1.06 5.40 9.91
N ALA A 59 -0.13 6.35 9.88
CA ALA A 59 0.98 6.38 8.94
C ALA A 59 2.10 5.38 9.25
N GLN A 60 2.15 4.84 10.47
CA GLN A 60 3.16 3.83 10.85
C GLN A 60 3.01 2.60 9.94
N THR A 61 4.12 2.13 9.40
CA THR A 61 4.14 1.04 8.40
C THR A 61 3.46 -0.23 8.91
N ALA A 62 3.64 -0.58 10.19
CA ALA A 62 3.00 -1.73 10.83
C ALA A 62 1.47 -1.62 10.92
N ILE A 63 0.90 -0.42 10.81
CA ILE A 63 -0.53 -0.16 10.87
C ILE A 63 -1.07 0.14 9.48
N SER A 64 -0.43 1.04 8.72
CA SER A 64 -0.91 1.49 7.41
C SER A 64 -1.05 0.35 6.39
N GLN A 65 -0.07 -0.56 6.32
CA GLN A 65 -0.10 -1.63 5.34
C GLN A 65 -1.28 -2.60 5.55
N PRO A 66 -1.48 -3.21 6.73
CA PRO A 66 -2.65 -4.06 6.95
C PRO A 66 -3.98 -3.30 6.87
N ALA A 67 -4.01 -2.02 7.26
CA ALA A 67 -5.20 -1.18 7.18
C ALA A 67 -5.62 -0.94 5.72
N ILE A 68 -4.70 -0.53 4.85
CA ILE A 68 -4.97 -0.35 3.42
C ILE A 68 -5.40 -1.68 2.78
N MET A 69 -4.76 -2.79 3.14
CA MET A 69 -5.13 -4.12 2.64
C MET A 69 -6.57 -4.48 3.05
N ALA A 70 -6.94 -4.30 4.32
CA ALA A 70 -8.29 -4.61 4.82
C ALA A 70 -9.36 -3.76 4.11
N VAL A 71 -9.15 -2.45 3.99
CA VAL A 71 -10.06 -1.54 3.27
C VAL A 71 -10.17 -1.92 1.80
N SER A 72 -9.05 -2.26 1.15
CA SER A 72 -9.02 -2.71 -0.24
C SER A 72 -9.84 -3.98 -0.45
N LEU A 73 -9.73 -4.97 0.45
CA LEU A 73 -10.52 -6.20 0.40
C LEU A 73 -12.00 -5.93 0.69
N CYS A 74 -12.33 -5.02 1.62
CA CYS A 74 -13.70 -4.59 1.87
C CYS A 74 -14.31 -3.93 0.61
N ALA A 75 -13.56 -3.05 -0.06
CA ALA A 75 -14.03 -2.40 -1.29
C ALA A 75 -14.26 -3.42 -2.41
N ALA A 76 -13.35 -4.37 -2.60
CA ALA A 76 -13.52 -5.44 -3.60
C ALA A 76 -14.73 -6.33 -3.29
N GLU A 77 -14.96 -6.65 -2.03
CA GLU A 77 -16.12 -7.45 -1.59
C GLU A 77 -17.44 -6.67 -1.75
N ALA A 78 -17.45 -5.37 -1.42
CA ALA A 78 -18.61 -4.51 -1.67
C ALA A 78 -18.96 -4.45 -3.17
N LEU A 79 -17.98 -4.35 -4.04
CA LEU A 79 -18.18 -4.43 -5.50
C LEU A 79 -18.75 -5.78 -5.91
N ARG A 80 -18.23 -6.88 -5.37
CA ARG A 80 -18.71 -8.24 -5.62
C ARG A 80 -20.18 -8.41 -5.19
N ILE A 81 -20.57 -7.87 -4.02
CA ILE A 81 -21.96 -7.89 -3.54
C ILE A 81 -22.88 -7.17 -4.55
N ASN A 82 -22.40 -6.12 -5.21
CA ASN A 82 -23.14 -5.40 -6.24
C ASN A 82 -22.97 -5.98 -7.66
N GLY A 83 -22.47 -7.21 -7.79
CA GLY A 83 -22.35 -7.90 -9.07
C GLY A 83 -21.19 -7.43 -9.95
N ILE A 84 -20.28 -6.61 -9.41
CA ILE A 84 -19.10 -6.11 -10.13
C ILE A 84 -17.89 -6.98 -9.75
N THR A 85 -17.32 -7.66 -10.75
CA THR A 85 -16.12 -8.49 -10.60
C THR A 85 -15.07 -8.09 -11.63
N ALA A 86 -13.81 -8.34 -11.30
CA ALA A 86 -12.71 -8.09 -12.22
C ALA A 86 -12.18 -9.39 -12.84
N THR A 87 -11.76 -9.30 -14.09
CA THR A 87 -11.09 -10.39 -14.82
C THR A 87 -9.58 -10.37 -14.64
N ALA A 88 -9.04 -9.27 -14.09
CA ALA A 88 -7.63 -9.10 -13.75
C ALA A 88 -7.50 -8.24 -12.49
N ALA A 89 -6.39 -8.41 -11.79
CA ALA A 89 -6.05 -7.58 -10.63
C ALA A 89 -4.57 -7.24 -10.66
N ALA A 90 -4.23 -6.05 -10.17
CA ALA A 90 -2.86 -5.61 -9.94
C ALA A 90 -2.79 -4.78 -8.66
N GLY A 91 -1.62 -4.68 -8.06
CA GLY A 91 -1.43 -3.91 -6.84
C GLY A 91 -0.12 -3.15 -6.86
N HIS A 92 -0.12 -1.95 -6.29
CA HIS A 92 1.08 -1.16 -6.10
C HIS A 92 1.71 -1.49 -4.74
N SER A 93 2.93 -2.06 -4.74
CA SER A 93 3.68 -2.41 -3.52
C SER A 93 2.84 -3.31 -2.58
N LEU A 94 2.39 -2.83 -1.41
CA LEU A 94 1.53 -3.60 -0.50
C LEU A 94 0.19 -4.02 -1.15
N GLY A 95 -0.32 -3.26 -2.12
CA GLY A 95 -1.56 -3.59 -2.84
C GLY A 95 -1.49 -4.91 -3.60
N GLU A 96 -0.28 -5.39 -3.92
CA GLU A 96 -0.08 -6.70 -4.52
C GLU A 96 -0.62 -7.84 -3.62
N TYR A 97 -0.50 -7.71 -2.30
CA TYR A 97 -1.05 -8.69 -1.34
C TYR A 97 -2.59 -8.72 -1.37
N ALA A 98 -3.23 -7.56 -1.51
CA ALA A 98 -4.68 -7.51 -1.71
C ALA A 98 -5.08 -8.14 -3.04
N ALA A 99 -4.32 -7.90 -4.12
CA ALA A 99 -4.54 -8.53 -5.42
C ALA A 99 -4.38 -10.06 -5.36
N MET A 100 -3.37 -10.57 -4.65
CA MET A 100 -3.15 -12.02 -4.44
C MET A 100 -4.32 -12.66 -3.69
N VAL A 101 -4.85 -12.00 -2.67
CA VAL A 101 -6.03 -12.49 -1.93
C VAL A 101 -7.28 -12.42 -2.81
N TYR A 102 -7.51 -11.31 -3.51
CA TYR A 102 -8.66 -11.14 -4.40
C TYR A 102 -8.72 -12.21 -5.49
N THR A 103 -7.58 -12.56 -6.07
CA THR A 103 -7.47 -13.57 -7.13
C THR A 103 -7.47 -15.02 -6.60
N GLY A 104 -7.46 -15.21 -5.28
CA GLY A 104 -7.43 -16.54 -4.66
C GLY A 104 -6.05 -17.23 -4.71
N MET A 105 -4.98 -16.50 -5.03
CA MET A 105 -3.60 -17.04 -4.99
C MET A 105 -3.17 -17.39 -3.57
N VAL A 106 -3.63 -16.60 -2.58
CA VAL A 106 -3.46 -16.88 -1.15
C VAL A 106 -4.79 -16.70 -0.43
N SER A 107 -4.96 -17.41 0.69
CA SER A 107 -6.12 -17.20 1.56
C SER A 107 -6.06 -15.79 2.19
N ARG A 108 -7.21 -15.25 2.60
CA ARG A 108 -7.25 -13.96 3.29
C ARG A 108 -6.44 -13.99 4.59
N THR A 109 -6.57 -15.07 5.35
CA THR A 109 -5.81 -15.32 6.58
C THR A 109 -4.29 -15.29 6.33
N ASP A 110 -3.83 -15.98 5.30
CA ASP A 110 -2.40 -15.98 4.96
C ASP A 110 -1.95 -14.63 4.40
N GLY A 111 -2.80 -13.96 3.64
CA GLY A 111 -2.56 -12.58 3.20
C GLY A 111 -2.32 -11.63 4.37
N PHE A 112 -3.13 -11.70 5.44
CA PHE A 112 -2.91 -10.89 6.65
C PHE A 112 -1.67 -11.30 7.43
N LYS A 113 -1.31 -12.58 7.48
CA LYS A 113 -0.02 -13.01 8.07
C LYS A 113 1.17 -12.47 7.27
N LEU A 114 1.11 -12.54 5.94
CA LEU A 114 2.16 -12.04 5.06
C LEU A 114 2.33 -10.52 5.20
N ILE A 115 1.24 -9.74 5.16
CA ILE A 115 1.34 -8.29 5.30
C ILE A 115 1.80 -7.86 6.69
N LYS A 116 1.44 -8.60 7.76
CA LYS A 116 1.99 -8.41 9.11
C LYS A 116 3.50 -8.59 9.11
N ALA A 117 3.99 -9.70 8.58
CA ALA A 117 5.43 -9.98 8.53
C ALA A 117 6.18 -8.91 7.71
N ARG A 118 5.63 -8.54 6.54
CA ARG A 118 6.19 -7.50 5.68
C ARG A 118 6.25 -6.14 6.38
N SER A 119 5.14 -5.70 6.94
CA SER A 119 5.05 -4.37 7.56
C SER A 119 5.99 -4.21 8.75
N LEU A 120 6.10 -5.24 9.59
CA LEU A 120 7.04 -5.26 10.72
C LEU A 120 8.51 -5.27 10.27
N ALA A 121 8.84 -6.06 9.23
CA ALA A 121 10.18 -6.10 8.69
C ALA A 121 10.61 -4.76 8.07
N MET A 122 9.70 -4.13 7.31
CA MET A 122 9.94 -2.82 6.70
C MET A 122 10.05 -1.70 7.75
N GLN A 123 9.20 -1.72 8.78
CA GLN A 123 9.29 -0.74 9.85
C GLN A 123 10.63 -0.87 10.59
N LYS A 124 11.02 -2.08 10.96
CA LYS A 124 12.33 -2.34 11.60
C LYS A 124 13.50 -1.92 10.72
N ALA A 125 13.40 -2.12 9.40
CA ALA A 125 14.44 -1.66 8.47
C ALA A 125 14.54 -0.13 8.45
N ALA A 126 13.41 0.57 8.43
CA ALA A 126 13.36 2.03 8.46
C ALA A 126 13.91 2.61 9.77
N GLU A 127 13.61 2.00 10.92
CA GLU A 127 14.14 2.41 12.23
C GLU A 127 15.66 2.25 12.34
N ASN A 128 16.26 1.31 11.58
CA ASN A 128 17.70 1.05 11.58
C ASN A 128 18.44 1.72 10.40
N SER A 129 17.77 2.56 9.61
CA SER A 129 18.31 3.22 8.43
C SER A 129 18.12 4.74 8.52
N SER A 130 19.16 5.48 8.22
CA SER A 130 19.12 6.95 8.08
C SER A 130 18.88 7.39 6.63
N GLY A 131 18.19 6.56 5.84
CA GLY A 131 17.89 6.86 4.45
C GLY A 131 16.68 7.76 4.27
N ALA A 132 16.57 8.35 3.08
CA ALA A 132 15.41 9.13 2.64
C ALA A 132 14.86 8.63 1.31
N MET A 133 13.57 8.93 1.07
CA MET A 133 12.90 8.65 -0.20
C MET A 133 12.18 9.90 -0.68
N PHE A 134 12.33 10.20 -1.97
CA PHE A 134 11.65 11.34 -2.62
C PHE A 134 10.92 10.90 -3.87
N ALA A 135 9.69 11.37 -4.03
CA ALA A 135 8.93 11.21 -5.27
C ALA A 135 9.23 12.37 -6.21
N ILE A 136 10.00 12.12 -7.26
CA ILE A 136 10.35 13.12 -8.27
C ILE A 136 9.24 13.14 -9.32
N ILE A 137 8.68 14.31 -9.56
CA ILE A 137 7.55 14.52 -10.48
C ILE A 137 7.96 15.49 -11.59
N GLY A 138 7.62 15.15 -12.83
CA GLY A 138 7.84 16.02 -14.01
C GLY A 138 9.12 15.71 -14.79
N SER A 139 10.00 14.85 -14.27
CA SER A 139 11.22 14.42 -14.96
C SER A 139 11.05 13.03 -15.58
N THR A 140 11.80 12.76 -16.66
CA THR A 140 11.78 11.42 -17.26
C THR A 140 12.58 10.41 -16.41
N PRO A 141 12.26 9.11 -16.45
CA PRO A 141 13.05 8.09 -15.77
C PRO A 141 14.55 8.15 -16.13
N ALA A 142 14.87 8.37 -17.38
CA ALA A 142 16.26 8.45 -17.85
C ALA A 142 17.03 9.63 -17.24
N ASP A 143 16.37 10.79 -17.10
CA ASP A 143 17.01 11.96 -16.45
C ASP A 143 17.26 11.68 -14.97
N ILE A 144 16.29 11.03 -14.29
CA ILE A 144 16.40 10.68 -12.88
C ILE A 144 17.52 9.63 -12.66
N GLU A 145 17.60 8.60 -13.51
CA GLU A 145 18.69 7.61 -13.48
C GLU A 145 20.06 8.28 -13.61
N LYS A 146 20.17 9.23 -14.54
CA LYS A 146 21.40 9.99 -14.75
C LYS A 146 21.76 10.84 -13.53
N VAL A 147 20.82 11.59 -12.97
CA VAL A 147 21.05 12.41 -11.77
C VAL A 147 21.48 11.53 -10.59
N CYS A 148 20.81 10.41 -10.35
CA CYS A 148 21.20 9.47 -9.30
C CYS A 148 22.63 8.93 -9.50
N ALA A 149 23.01 8.62 -10.74
CA ALA A 149 24.36 8.11 -11.06
C ALA A 149 25.47 9.16 -10.92
N GLU A 150 25.15 10.44 -11.10
CA GLU A 150 26.08 11.58 -11.00
C GLU A 150 26.15 12.18 -9.58
N THR A 151 25.20 11.83 -8.69
CA THR A 151 25.16 12.34 -7.31
C THR A 151 26.19 11.61 -6.44
N GLU A 152 26.95 12.36 -5.63
CA GLU A 152 27.88 11.78 -4.66
C GLU A 152 27.12 11.07 -3.52
N GLY A 153 27.55 9.86 -3.13
CA GLY A 153 26.89 9.02 -2.14
C GLY A 153 25.98 7.98 -2.78
N TYR A 154 25.19 7.29 -1.95
CA TYR A 154 24.30 6.23 -2.44
C TYR A 154 22.86 6.73 -2.59
N VAL A 155 22.43 6.84 -3.83
CA VAL A 155 21.03 7.13 -4.21
C VAL A 155 20.69 6.40 -5.51
N VAL A 156 19.50 5.77 -5.56
CA VAL A 156 19.04 5.00 -6.72
C VAL A 156 17.54 5.20 -6.97
N PRO A 157 17.07 5.09 -8.23
CA PRO A 157 15.65 4.97 -8.51
C PRO A 157 15.12 3.63 -7.99
N VAL A 158 13.96 3.65 -7.31
CA VAL A 158 13.38 2.46 -6.70
C VAL A 158 11.97 2.13 -7.18
N ASN A 159 11.16 3.13 -7.58
CA ASN A 159 9.82 2.92 -8.11
C ASN A 159 9.60 3.78 -9.36
N TYR A 160 9.31 3.16 -10.48
CA TYR A 160 8.90 3.82 -11.73
C TYR A 160 7.37 3.81 -11.80
N ASN A 161 6.73 4.81 -11.17
CA ASN A 161 5.27 4.83 -11.00
C ASN A 161 4.54 5.25 -12.28
N SER A 162 5.14 6.15 -13.07
CA SER A 162 4.61 6.60 -14.36
C SER A 162 5.73 7.17 -15.23
N SER A 163 5.38 7.60 -16.45
CA SER A 163 6.32 8.29 -17.34
C SER A 163 6.86 9.62 -16.78
N VAL A 164 6.24 10.15 -15.73
CA VAL A 164 6.58 11.46 -15.14
C VAL A 164 6.71 11.42 -13.61
N GLN A 165 6.72 10.23 -13.01
CA GLN A 165 6.94 10.07 -11.57
C GLN A 165 7.82 8.86 -11.30
N THR A 166 8.98 9.10 -10.71
CA THR A 166 9.90 8.07 -10.21
C THR A 166 10.25 8.37 -8.76
N VAL A 167 10.27 7.36 -7.91
CA VAL A 167 10.74 7.49 -6.53
C VAL A 167 12.21 7.12 -6.49
N ILE A 168 13.01 7.96 -5.84
CA ILE A 168 14.42 7.71 -5.53
C ILE A 168 14.57 7.41 -4.05
N ALA A 169 15.57 6.62 -3.69
CA ALA A 169 15.90 6.29 -2.31
C ALA A 169 17.42 6.15 -2.14
N GLY A 170 17.89 6.52 -0.96
CA GLY A 170 19.32 6.46 -0.67
C GLY A 170 19.67 7.03 0.69
N GLU A 171 20.96 7.31 0.90
CA GLU A 171 21.43 8.10 2.02
C GLU A 171 20.75 9.46 2.02
N GLU A 172 20.38 9.99 3.19
CA GLU A 172 19.58 11.21 3.30
C GLU A 172 20.17 12.38 2.51
N ALA A 173 21.48 12.63 2.66
CA ALA A 173 22.18 13.72 1.97
C ALA A 173 22.21 13.52 0.44
N ALA A 174 22.48 12.29 -0.02
CA ALA A 174 22.54 11.97 -1.44
C ALA A 174 21.14 12.01 -2.07
N ALA A 175 20.12 11.47 -1.39
CA ALA A 175 18.75 11.50 -1.88
C ALA A 175 18.19 12.92 -1.94
N GLN A 176 18.52 13.79 -0.97
CA GLN A 176 18.17 15.21 -1.01
C GLN A 176 18.86 15.94 -2.16
N ALA A 177 20.18 15.73 -2.32
CA ALA A 177 20.93 16.36 -3.41
C ALA A 177 20.45 15.96 -4.81
N ALA A 178 20.00 14.70 -4.95
CA ALA A 178 19.43 14.23 -6.21
C ALA A 178 17.98 14.72 -6.45
N ALA A 179 17.29 15.16 -5.40
CA ALA A 179 15.91 15.66 -5.48
C ALA A 179 15.83 17.16 -5.81
N ASP A 180 16.88 17.95 -5.48
CA ASP A 180 16.96 19.40 -5.70
C ASP A 180 17.31 19.74 -7.18
#